data_b4269cb038afb8327691cf648cc22579
#
_entry.id   b4269cb038afb8327691cf648cc22579
#
_cell.length_a   1.000
_cell.length_b   1.000
_cell.length_c   1.000
_cell.angle_alpha   90.00
_cell.angle_beta   90.00
_cell.angle_gamma   90.00
#
_symmetry.space_group_name_H-M   'P 1'
#
loop_
_entity.id
_entity.type
_entity.pdbx_description
1 polymer ?
#
loop_
_entity_poly.entity_id
_entity_poly.type
_entity_poly.pdbx_seq_one_letter_code
_entity_poly.pdbx_strand_id
1 'polypeptide(L)'
;MVSKIPLAIAAACVAFVSGPVRAQSHENAVNMRLVGHDDLQARSAYQPIVHAYGERRILFVGHHAGQALNPLTGKVEKNGLSIVDVTNPAAPKYLAHVPPTGNDASGTQHVQVCDGSALPGRGADRGKVYAIRTNGLLSYEVLDVTDPARPAFLTTIAETGLSSRPKSDRGNRETHKFQWDCASGVAYMNGTAPGWRVTRVLQAYDVSDPVHPLHIRDFALEGYEPDAAGPYPDPEVAGLHQPFVVGNRMYLGYNSGDDGVLQILDTDKFLHGDPQARDKFAPTPANLAYPQIARLDFPRFWGVHTAKPIYGFEIADYADDRDERTRDLLLVSSETETFRCQSSRDVMFILDITDERHPLPISTFQVPEEPGDFCHRGGRFGPHSFADAYHPKFDKKLVVLAYFNAGVRVVDIRNPFVPVEVARFIPEITANTTESCIEIAGQRECKRAIQTNNVNLDDRGLIYALDRASTGLHILELTGKAREIAGL
;
A
#
# COMPACT_ATOMS: atom_id res chain seq x y z
N MET A 1 59.57 -35.63 -22.61
CA MET A 1 59.62 -34.56 -21.58
C MET A 1 58.48 -33.61 -21.86
N VAL A 2 57.38 -33.74 -21.08
CA VAL A 2 56.20 -32.88 -21.25
C VAL A 2 56.14 -31.96 -20.03
N SER A 3 56.37 -30.70 -20.22
CA SER A 3 56.36 -29.66 -19.22
C SER A 3 54.91 -29.35 -18.80
N LYS A 4 54.56 -29.50 -17.52
CA LYS A 4 53.27 -29.07 -16.92
C LYS A 4 53.44 -27.63 -16.44
N ILE A 5 52.64 -26.71 -17.00
CA ILE A 5 52.48 -25.34 -16.52
C ILE A 5 51.32 -25.34 -15.52
N PRO A 6 51.45 -24.82 -14.30
CA PRO A 6 50.35 -24.69 -13.38
C PRO A 6 49.52 -23.44 -13.71
N LEU A 7 48.23 -23.60 -13.85
CA LEU A 7 47.26 -22.53 -14.01
C LEU A 7 46.96 -21.93 -12.59
N ALA A 8 47.39 -20.72 -12.36
CA ALA A 8 47.04 -19.98 -11.17
C ALA A 8 45.67 -19.29 -11.35
N ILE A 9 44.68 -19.72 -10.60
CA ILE A 9 43.36 -19.06 -10.52
C ILE A 9 43.47 -17.87 -9.56
N ALA A 10 43.45 -16.67 -10.12
CA ALA A 10 43.35 -15.45 -9.31
C ALA A 10 41.90 -15.23 -8.94
N ALA A 11 41.56 -15.38 -7.66
CA ALA A 11 40.27 -14.98 -7.10
C ALA A 11 40.26 -13.46 -6.99
N ALA A 12 39.46 -12.80 -7.84
CA ALA A 12 39.19 -11.37 -7.74
C ALA A 12 38.17 -11.15 -6.61
N CYS A 13 38.63 -10.67 -5.44
CA CYS A 13 37.76 -10.10 -4.43
C CYS A 13 37.20 -8.77 -4.94
N VAL A 14 35.91 -8.73 -5.31
CA VAL A 14 35.21 -7.48 -5.57
C VAL A 14 34.88 -6.87 -4.21
N ALA A 15 35.65 -5.90 -3.80
CA ALA A 15 35.33 -5.08 -2.65
C ALA A 15 34.23 -4.10 -3.06
N PHE A 16 33.04 -4.27 -2.48
CA PHE A 16 32.00 -3.24 -2.56
C PHE A 16 32.47 -2.03 -1.75
N VAL A 17 32.88 -0.99 -2.44
CA VAL A 17 33.13 0.31 -1.85
C VAL A 17 31.77 1.00 -1.69
N SER A 18 31.24 1.01 -0.47
CA SER A 18 30.17 1.93 -0.11
C SER A 18 30.71 3.34 -0.23
N GLY A 19 30.33 4.05 -1.29
CA GLY A 19 30.67 5.45 -1.46
C GLY A 19 30.09 6.30 -0.32
N PRO A 20 30.71 7.44 0.01
CA PRO A 20 30.18 8.33 1.06
C PRO A 20 28.78 8.81 0.68
N VAL A 21 27.85 8.69 1.63
CA VAL A 21 26.50 9.31 1.51
C VAL A 21 26.73 10.80 1.29
N ARG A 22 26.40 11.28 0.10
CA ARG A 22 26.50 12.71 -0.23
C ARG A 22 25.53 13.47 0.68
N ALA A 23 26.00 14.56 1.29
CA ALA A 23 25.12 15.45 2.05
C ALA A 23 23.99 15.97 1.13
N GLN A 24 22.75 15.64 1.48
CA GLN A 24 21.56 16.03 0.75
C GLN A 24 21.36 17.55 0.81
N SER A 25 20.91 18.18 -0.26
CA SER A 25 20.61 19.60 -0.25
C SER A 25 19.54 19.93 0.78
N HIS A 26 19.65 21.04 1.50
CA HIS A 26 18.65 21.50 2.49
C HIS A 26 17.25 21.66 1.93
N GLU A 27 17.09 21.76 0.62
CA GLU A 27 15.79 21.87 -0.06
C GLU A 27 15.05 20.53 -0.11
N ASN A 28 15.79 19.42 -0.21
CA ASN A 28 15.22 18.09 -0.37
C ASN A 28 14.95 17.37 0.97
N ALA A 29 15.53 17.82 2.07
CA ALA A 29 15.33 17.24 3.40
C ALA A 29 15.10 18.33 4.44
N VAL A 30 13.92 18.34 5.06
CA VAL A 30 13.54 19.25 6.14
C VAL A 30 12.97 18.44 7.28
N ASN A 31 13.50 18.60 8.49
CA ASN A 31 13.08 17.87 9.70
C ASN A 31 13.03 16.34 9.52
N MET A 32 13.81 15.82 8.58
CA MET A 32 13.93 14.40 8.27
C MET A 32 15.34 14.12 7.74
N ARG A 33 15.88 12.94 8.05
CA ARG A 33 17.18 12.51 7.51
C ARG A 33 17.14 11.05 7.06
N LEU A 34 17.99 10.73 6.08
CA LEU A 34 18.25 9.38 5.65
C LEU A 34 19.12 8.66 6.70
N VAL A 35 18.65 7.51 7.15
CA VAL A 35 19.36 6.61 8.06
C VAL A 35 20.05 5.48 7.30
N GLY A 36 19.36 4.91 6.33
CA GLY A 36 19.85 3.82 5.49
C GLY A 36 19.17 3.72 4.16
N HIS A 37 19.81 3.00 3.25
CA HIS A 37 19.34 2.81 1.88
C HIS A 37 19.70 1.42 1.36
N ASP A 38 18.84 0.83 0.54
CA ASP A 38 19.09 -0.37 -0.25
C ASP A 38 18.49 -0.15 -1.65
N ASP A 39 19.25 -0.37 -2.70
CA ASP A 39 18.78 -0.14 -4.08
C ASP A 39 17.78 -1.19 -4.57
N LEU A 40 17.54 -2.24 -3.78
CA LEU A 40 16.65 -3.37 -4.10
C LEU A 40 16.92 -3.95 -5.51
N GLN A 41 18.18 -3.94 -5.95
CA GLN A 41 18.67 -4.36 -7.26
C GLN A 41 17.96 -3.62 -8.41
N ALA A 42 17.66 -2.34 -8.24
CA ALA A 42 16.90 -1.51 -9.18
C ALA A 42 15.51 -2.07 -9.51
N ARG A 43 14.91 -2.87 -8.63
CA ARG A 43 13.53 -3.34 -8.80
C ARG A 43 12.56 -2.20 -8.50
N SER A 44 11.54 -2.04 -9.35
CA SER A 44 10.46 -1.09 -9.11
C SER A 44 9.68 -1.49 -7.84
N ALA A 45 9.87 -0.76 -6.74
CA ALA A 45 9.31 -1.12 -5.44
C ALA A 45 7.90 -0.53 -5.23
N TYR A 46 7.07 -1.22 -4.43
CA TYR A 46 5.68 -0.83 -4.19
C TYR A 46 5.36 -0.64 -2.71
N GLN A 47 5.02 -1.71 -1.98
CA GLN A 47 4.52 -1.65 -0.61
C GLN A 47 5.55 -2.16 0.39
N PRO A 48 5.92 -1.36 1.42
CA PRO A 48 6.74 -1.82 2.54
C PRO A 48 5.84 -2.32 3.69
N ILE A 49 6.16 -3.48 4.25
CA ILE A 49 5.57 -3.98 5.50
C ILE A 49 6.71 -4.40 6.42
N VAL A 50 6.79 -3.80 7.60
CA VAL A 50 7.77 -4.17 8.62
C VAL A 50 7.11 -5.08 9.64
N HIS A 51 7.73 -6.24 9.91
CA HIS A 51 7.27 -7.19 10.92
C HIS A 51 8.38 -7.45 11.95
N ALA A 52 7.98 -7.61 13.21
CA ALA A 52 8.89 -7.86 14.32
C ALA A 52 9.10 -9.36 14.51
N TYR A 53 10.36 -9.81 14.50
CA TYR A 53 10.79 -11.16 14.85
C TYR A 53 11.62 -11.08 16.14
N GLY A 54 10.95 -10.93 17.26
CA GLY A 54 11.63 -10.60 18.52
C GLY A 54 12.36 -9.27 18.42
N GLU A 55 13.67 -9.26 18.63
CA GLU A 55 14.51 -8.07 18.51
C GLU A 55 14.78 -7.65 17.05
N ARG A 56 14.54 -8.53 16.10
CA ARG A 56 14.76 -8.23 14.68
C ARG A 56 13.57 -7.50 14.07
N ARG A 57 13.85 -6.66 13.06
CA ARG A 57 12.84 -6.01 12.23
C ARG A 57 13.08 -6.43 10.79
N ILE A 58 12.09 -7.10 10.22
CA ILE A 58 12.16 -7.65 8.87
C ILE A 58 11.19 -6.86 8.00
N LEU A 59 11.71 -6.32 6.91
CA LEU A 59 10.94 -5.58 5.91
C LEU A 59 10.60 -6.51 4.75
N PHE A 60 9.33 -6.58 4.41
CA PHE A 60 8.79 -7.24 3.24
C PHE A 60 8.47 -6.17 2.21
N VAL A 61 9.04 -6.30 1.00
CA VAL A 61 8.91 -5.32 -0.07
C VAL A 61 8.24 -5.94 -1.26
N GLY A 62 7.02 -5.50 -1.57
CA GLY A 62 6.37 -5.81 -2.82
C GLY A 62 6.97 -5.03 -4.00
N HIS A 63 6.87 -5.56 -5.20
CA HIS A 63 7.41 -4.95 -6.41
C HIS A 63 6.39 -4.91 -7.55
N HIS A 64 6.49 -3.88 -8.39
CA HIS A 64 5.84 -3.86 -9.70
C HIS A 64 6.48 -4.84 -10.68
N ALA A 65 5.86 -5.01 -11.84
CA ALA A 65 6.38 -5.76 -12.97
C ALA A 65 7.85 -5.41 -13.28
N GLY A 66 8.58 -6.38 -13.80
CA GLY A 66 9.99 -6.26 -14.14
C GLY A 66 10.79 -7.49 -13.78
N GLN A 67 12.10 -7.39 -13.94
CA GLN A 67 13.05 -8.43 -13.56
C GLN A 67 14.41 -7.83 -13.24
N ALA A 68 15.18 -8.46 -12.37
CA ALA A 68 16.54 -8.06 -12.04
C ALA A 68 17.39 -9.25 -11.61
N LEU A 69 18.71 -9.07 -11.59
CA LEU A 69 19.65 -10.04 -11.05
C LEU A 69 19.42 -10.18 -9.53
N ASN A 70 19.19 -11.40 -9.09
CA ASN A 70 19.21 -11.72 -7.64
C ASN A 70 20.64 -12.06 -7.23
N PRO A 71 21.29 -11.25 -6.37
CA PRO A 71 22.68 -11.47 -5.97
C PRO A 71 22.86 -12.74 -5.14
N LEU A 72 21.81 -13.26 -4.50
CA LEU A 72 21.88 -14.48 -3.69
C LEU A 72 21.91 -15.75 -4.55
N THR A 73 21.28 -15.74 -5.72
CA THR A 73 21.16 -16.89 -6.62
C THR A 73 22.03 -16.75 -7.88
N GLY A 74 22.48 -15.56 -8.21
CA GLY A 74 23.19 -15.25 -9.46
C GLY A 74 22.29 -15.34 -10.70
N LYS A 75 20.94 -15.36 -10.54
CA LYS A 75 19.98 -15.49 -11.65
C LYS A 75 19.18 -14.21 -11.83
N VAL A 76 18.78 -13.94 -13.08
CA VAL A 76 17.77 -12.93 -13.37
C VAL A 76 16.40 -13.52 -13.02
N GLU A 77 15.68 -12.85 -12.13
CA GLU A 77 14.39 -13.29 -11.60
C GLU A 77 13.33 -12.19 -11.82
N LYS A 78 12.10 -12.60 -12.11
CA LYS A 78 10.95 -11.69 -12.17
C LYS A 78 10.78 -10.97 -10.83
N ASN A 79 10.31 -9.74 -10.87
CA ASN A 79 10.00 -9.00 -9.67
C ASN A 79 8.88 -9.70 -8.88
N GLY A 80 9.11 -9.88 -7.59
CA GLY A 80 8.21 -10.57 -6.69
C GLY A 80 8.21 -9.91 -5.32
N LEU A 81 8.51 -10.66 -4.28
CA LEU A 81 8.64 -10.20 -2.90
C LEU A 81 10.11 -10.22 -2.50
N SER A 82 10.67 -9.08 -2.12
CA SER A 82 11.99 -9.00 -1.46
C SER A 82 11.84 -8.96 0.05
N ILE A 83 12.76 -9.59 0.76
CA ILE A 83 12.80 -9.63 2.22
C ILE A 83 14.14 -9.08 2.68
N VAL A 84 14.11 -8.07 3.56
CA VAL A 84 15.28 -7.31 4.00
C VAL A 84 15.29 -7.23 5.52
N ASP A 85 16.41 -7.57 6.13
CA ASP A 85 16.63 -7.34 7.57
C ASP A 85 17.02 -5.86 7.78
N VAL A 86 16.17 -5.14 8.48
CA VAL A 86 16.32 -3.72 8.81
C VAL A 86 16.50 -3.49 10.31
N THR A 87 16.94 -4.52 11.04
CA THR A 87 17.25 -4.45 12.46
C THR A 87 18.29 -3.37 12.72
N ASN A 88 19.35 -3.34 11.92
CA ASN A 88 20.22 -2.18 11.81
C ASN A 88 19.77 -1.31 10.61
N PRO A 89 19.05 -0.22 10.85
CA PRO A 89 18.52 0.59 9.76
C PRO A 89 19.59 1.27 8.91
N ALA A 90 20.79 1.49 9.45
CA ALA A 90 21.92 2.09 8.72
C ALA A 90 22.63 1.10 7.78
N ALA A 91 22.36 -0.20 7.94
CA ALA A 91 22.94 -1.25 7.11
C ALA A 91 21.90 -2.34 6.84
N PRO A 92 20.87 -2.05 6.05
CA PRO A 92 19.84 -3.04 5.67
C PRO A 92 20.51 -4.23 4.97
N LYS A 93 20.02 -5.43 5.25
CA LYS A 93 20.57 -6.66 4.71
C LYS A 93 19.55 -7.43 3.92
N TYR A 94 19.76 -7.59 2.64
CA TYR A 94 18.94 -8.40 1.76
C TYR A 94 19.00 -9.89 2.16
N LEU A 95 17.84 -10.51 2.42
CA LEU A 95 17.74 -11.89 2.90
C LEU A 95 17.26 -12.86 1.85
N ALA A 96 16.21 -12.48 1.09
CA ALA A 96 15.57 -13.36 0.12
C ALA A 96 14.82 -12.57 -0.93
N HIS A 97 14.57 -13.23 -2.08
CA HIS A 97 13.61 -12.82 -3.07
C HIS A 97 12.73 -14.01 -3.45
N VAL A 98 11.42 -13.78 -3.52
CA VAL A 98 10.43 -14.78 -3.91
C VAL A 98 9.76 -14.30 -5.19
N PRO A 99 10.18 -14.78 -6.37
CA PRO A 99 9.54 -14.42 -7.63
C PRO A 99 8.08 -14.89 -7.65
N PRO A 100 7.19 -14.28 -8.46
CA PRO A 100 5.84 -14.77 -8.65
C PRO A 100 5.86 -16.15 -9.28
N THR A 101 4.87 -16.98 -8.95
CA THR A 101 4.71 -18.28 -9.59
C THR A 101 4.00 -18.14 -10.95
N GLY A 102 4.18 -19.13 -11.83
CA GLY A 102 3.55 -19.13 -13.13
C GLY A 102 4.13 -18.11 -14.12
N ASN A 103 3.33 -17.76 -15.12
CA ASN A 103 3.77 -16.93 -16.27
C ASN A 103 3.48 -15.42 -16.10
N ASP A 104 2.76 -15.01 -15.06
CA ASP A 104 2.48 -13.61 -14.81
C ASP A 104 3.77 -12.89 -14.38
N ALA A 105 4.05 -11.77 -15.02
CA ALA A 105 5.20 -10.93 -14.75
C ALA A 105 4.81 -9.61 -14.04
N SER A 106 3.57 -9.48 -13.56
CA SER A 106 3.05 -8.23 -12.98
C SER A 106 3.60 -7.92 -11.57
N GLY A 107 4.42 -8.82 -11.02
CA GLY A 107 5.11 -8.61 -9.75
C GLY A 107 4.28 -9.03 -8.54
N THR A 108 4.71 -8.58 -7.36
CA THR A 108 4.00 -8.73 -6.09
C THR A 108 3.76 -7.33 -5.53
N GLN A 109 2.59 -6.77 -5.75
CA GLN A 109 2.36 -5.37 -5.35
C GLN A 109 2.09 -5.20 -3.85
N HIS A 110 1.49 -6.20 -3.20
CA HIS A 110 1.13 -6.11 -1.79
C HIS A 110 1.46 -7.38 -1.02
N VAL A 111 1.79 -7.21 0.25
CA VAL A 111 2.06 -8.29 1.21
C VAL A 111 1.52 -7.90 2.59
N GLN A 112 1.02 -8.86 3.34
CA GLN A 112 0.64 -8.73 4.76
C GLN A 112 1.23 -9.90 5.52
N VAL A 113 1.58 -9.69 6.80
CA VAL A 113 2.27 -10.70 7.64
C VAL A 113 1.53 -10.85 8.95
N CYS A 114 1.28 -12.10 9.37
CA CYS A 114 0.69 -12.43 10.66
C CYS A 114 1.50 -13.49 11.38
N ASP A 115 1.67 -13.32 12.70
CA ASP A 115 2.12 -14.42 13.56
C ASP A 115 1.02 -15.45 13.68
N GLY A 116 1.37 -16.73 13.59
CA GLY A 116 0.43 -17.84 13.80
C GLY A 116 -0.19 -17.81 15.20
N SER A 117 0.52 -17.23 16.19
CA SER A 117 0.00 -17.02 17.54
C SER A 117 -1.11 -15.97 17.62
N ALA A 118 -1.17 -15.04 16.67
CA ALA A 118 -2.21 -14.00 16.57
C ALA A 118 -3.47 -14.50 15.86
N LEU A 119 -3.38 -15.58 15.06
CA LEU A 119 -4.50 -16.15 14.34
C LEU A 119 -5.44 -16.92 15.29
N PRO A 120 -6.74 -17.05 14.96
CA PRO A 120 -7.75 -17.69 15.82
C PRO A 120 -7.58 -19.22 15.94
N GLY A 121 -6.47 -19.77 16.21
CA GLY A 121 -6.21 -21.15 16.66
C GLY A 121 -6.88 -22.34 15.92
N ARG A 122 -7.42 -22.14 14.72
CA ARG A 122 -8.18 -23.12 13.96
C ARG A 122 -7.38 -23.75 12.82
N GLY A 123 -6.17 -24.22 13.10
CA GLY A 123 -5.32 -24.87 12.09
C GLY A 123 -3.96 -24.16 11.87
N ALA A 124 -3.83 -22.91 12.26
CA ALA A 124 -2.55 -22.21 12.22
C ALA A 124 -1.57 -22.81 13.24
N ASP A 125 -0.35 -23.07 12.79
CA ASP A 125 0.76 -23.37 13.70
C ASP A 125 1.19 -22.09 14.43
N ARG A 126 1.01 -22.07 15.74
CA ARG A 126 1.27 -20.88 16.58
C ARG A 126 2.75 -20.47 16.64
N GLY A 127 3.65 -21.36 16.27
CA GLY A 127 5.09 -21.09 16.21
C GLY A 127 5.57 -20.52 14.89
N LYS A 128 4.66 -20.40 13.90
CA LYS A 128 4.99 -19.91 12.56
C LYS A 128 4.65 -18.44 12.38
N VAL A 129 5.28 -17.87 11.36
CA VAL A 129 4.94 -16.56 10.79
C VAL A 129 4.52 -16.77 9.35
N TYR A 130 3.37 -16.23 9.00
CA TYR A 130 2.78 -16.37 7.67
C TYR A 130 2.74 -15.04 6.93
N ALA A 131 2.93 -15.08 5.63
CA ALA A 131 2.70 -13.93 4.76
C ALA A 131 1.67 -14.28 3.69
N ILE A 132 0.76 -13.35 3.42
CA ILE A 132 -0.06 -13.37 2.22
C ILE A 132 0.52 -12.33 1.28
N ARG A 133 0.66 -12.67 -0.02
CA ARG A 133 1.11 -11.76 -1.05
C ARG A 133 0.24 -11.83 -2.30
N THR A 134 0.20 -10.76 -3.07
CA THR A 134 -0.28 -10.84 -4.45
C THR A 134 0.72 -11.61 -5.31
N ASN A 135 0.22 -12.46 -6.19
CA ASN A 135 1.01 -13.19 -7.18
C ASN A 135 0.63 -12.71 -8.58
N GLY A 136 1.32 -11.70 -9.04
CA GLY A 136 0.92 -10.96 -10.22
C GLY A 136 -0.44 -10.28 -10.05
N LEU A 137 -1.24 -10.29 -11.11
CA LEU A 137 -2.64 -9.84 -11.10
C LEU A 137 -3.63 -11.03 -10.97
N LEU A 138 -3.14 -12.24 -10.71
CA LEU A 138 -3.89 -13.46 -10.95
C LEU A 138 -4.35 -14.17 -9.68
N SER A 139 -3.59 -14.08 -8.59
CA SER A 139 -3.89 -14.83 -7.35
C SER A 139 -3.26 -14.17 -6.13
N TYR A 140 -3.62 -14.68 -4.96
CA TYR A 140 -2.87 -14.46 -3.72
C TYR A 140 -2.21 -15.77 -3.31
N GLU A 141 -1.06 -15.68 -2.67
CA GLU A 141 -0.33 -16.82 -2.17
C GLU A 141 -0.03 -16.67 -0.69
N VAL A 142 -0.08 -17.78 0.02
CA VAL A 142 0.35 -17.89 1.41
C VAL A 142 1.74 -18.47 1.47
N LEU A 143 2.62 -17.83 2.20
CA LEU A 143 3.99 -18.27 2.45
C LEU A 143 4.21 -18.49 3.94
N ASP A 144 5.00 -19.52 4.28
CA ASP A 144 5.66 -19.64 5.57
C ASP A 144 6.93 -18.77 5.53
N VAL A 145 7.00 -17.76 6.36
CA VAL A 145 8.12 -16.83 6.48
C VAL A 145 8.75 -16.87 7.87
N THR A 146 8.55 -17.97 8.61
CA THR A 146 9.14 -18.18 9.96
C THR A 146 10.64 -17.99 9.94
N ASP A 147 11.31 -18.50 8.89
CA ASP A 147 12.66 -18.09 8.55
C ASP A 147 12.61 -17.12 7.36
N PRO A 148 12.76 -15.82 7.58
CA PRO A 148 12.62 -14.83 6.51
C PRO A 148 13.71 -14.93 5.43
N ALA A 149 14.79 -15.68 5.67
CA ALA A 149 15.81 -15.96 4.67
C ALA A 149 15.47 -17.17 3.79
N ARG A 150 14.48 -17.97 4.19
CA ARG A 150 14.03 -19.19 3.48
C ARG A 150 12.51 -19.29 3.42
N PRO A 151 11.83 -18.31 2.79
CA PRO A 151 10.38 -18.34 2.65
C PRO A 151 9.94 -19.58 1.85
N ALA A 152 8.85 -20.20 2.29
CA ALA A 152 8.30 -21.40 1.65
C ALA A 152 6.85 -21.16 1.21
N PHE A 153 6.52 -21.54 -0.01
CA PHE A 153 5.15 -21.51 -0.52
C PHE A 153 4.30 -22.58 0.21
N LEU A 154 3.09 -22.20 0.61
CA LEU A 154 2.13 -23.09 1.26
C LEU A 154 0.92 -23.38 0.37
N THR A 155 0.19 -22.36 -0.04
CA THR A 155 -1.03 -22.51 -0.82
C THR A 155 -1.37 -21.23 -1.60
N THR A 156 -2.32 -21.35 -2.51
CA THR A 156 -2.92 -20.24 -3.24
C THR A 156 -4.31 -19.96 -2.68
N ILE A 157 -4.59 -18.70 -2.38
CA ILE A 157 -5.94 -18.25 -2.02
C ILE A 157 -6.74 -18.07 -3.30
N ALA A 158 -8.02 -18.49 -3.26
CA ALA A 158 -8.84 -18.72 -4.42
C ALA A 158 -8.35 -19.98 -5.16
N GLU A 159 -9.00 -21.01 -4.80
CA GLU A 159 -8.92 -22.42 -5.07
C GLU A 159 -8.34 -22.82 -6.44
N THR A 160 -8.87 -22.29 -7.49
CA THR A 160 -8.43 -22.57 -8.86
C THR A 160 -7.42 -21.57 -9.37
N GLY A 161 -6.90 -20.72 -8.45
CA GLY A 161 -6.18 -19.52 -8.79
C GLY A 161 -7.10 -18.49 -9.44
N LEU A 162 -6.91 -17.22 -9.12
CA LEU A 162 -7.63 -16.14 -9.82
C LEU A 162 -7.32 -16.16 -11.33
N SER A 163 -6.23 -16.79 -11.74
CA SER A 163 -5.88 -17.00 -13.13
C SER A 163 -6.94 -17.76 -13.94
N SER A 164 -7.73 -18.62 -13.31
CA SER A 164 -8.80 -19.37 -13.95
C SER A 164 -10.16 -18.68 -13.86
N ARG A 165 -10.27 -17.57 -13.10
CA ARG A 165 -11.51 -16.80 -13.04
C ARG A 165 -11.77 -16.09 -14.36
N PRO A 166 -13.00 -16.04 -14.83
CA PRO A 166 -13.35 -15.24 -16.00
C PRO A 166 -13.07 -13.77 -15.71
N LYS A 167 -12.77 -13.04 -16.76
CA LYS A 167 -12.67 -11.58 -16.68
C LYS A 167 -14.03 -11.01 -16.24
N SER A 168 -14.01 -9.88 -15.54
CA SER A 168 -15.19 -9.05 -15.38
C SER A 168 -15.70 -8.56 -16.74
N ASP A 169 -16.90 -7.99 -16.81
CA ASP A 169 -17.42 -7.34 -18.01
C ASP A 169 -16.47 -6.25 -18.53
N ARG A 170 -15.64 -5.66 -17.67
CA ARG A 170 -14.61 -4.68 -18.02
C ARG A 170 -13.28 -5.28 -18.47
N GLY A 171 -13.16 -6.59 -18.51
CA GLY A 171 -12.06 -7.29 -19.15
C GLY A 171 -10.82 -7.54 -18.31
N ASN A 172 -10.68 -7.03 -17.09
CA ASN A 172 -9.49 -7.18 -16.26
C ASN A 172 -9.61 -8.28 -15.20
N ARG A 173 -8.47 -8.87 -14.85
CA ARG A 173 -8.31 -9.77 -13.71
C ARG A 173 -7.30 -9.10 -12.81
N GLU A 174 -7.70 -8.61 -11.63
CA GLU A 174 -6.78 -7.81 -10.86
C GLU A 174 -6.85 -8.12 -9.38
N THR A 175 -5.83 -8.81 -8.87
CA THR A 175 -5.48 -8.71 -7.46
C THR A 175 -4.67 -7.44 -7.26
N HIS A 176 -4.83 -6.80 -6.10
CA HIS A 176 -4.09 -5.57 -5.82
C HIS A 176 -3.87 -5.41 -4.32
N LYS A 177 -4.60 -4.51 -3.67
CA LYS A 177 -4.50 -4.26 -2.24
C LYS A 177 -5.41 -5.20 -1.46
N PHE A 178 -5.04 -5.47 -0.22
CA PHE A 178 -5.86 -6.25 0.71
C PHE A 178 -5.45 -5.92 2.14
N GLN A 179 -6.29 -6.30 3.09
CA GLN A 179 -5.96 -6.31 4.50
C GLN A 179 -6.22 -7.69 5.08
N TRP A 180 -5.27 -8.21 5.84
CA TRP A 180 -5.42 -9.40 6.64
C TRP A 180 -5.54 -9.01 8.10
N ASP A 181 -6.72 -9.17 8.66
CA ASP A 181 -6.93 -9.01 10.11
C ASP A 181 -6.49 -10.29 10.82
N CYS A 182 -5.31 -10.26 11.40
CA CYS A 182 -4.74 -11.42 12.09
C CYS A 182 -5.62 -11.89 13.26
N ALA A 183 -6.29 -10.98 13.96
CA ALA A 183 -7.08 -11.31 15.15
C ALA A 183 -8.37 -12.09 14.80
N SER A 184 -9.05 -11.72 13.73
CA SER A 184 -10.22 -12.45 13.22
C SER A 184 -9.84 -13.61 12.29
N GLY A 185 -8.64 -13.61 11.72
CA GLY A 185 -8.20 -14.54 10.69
C GLY A 185 -8.79 -14.25 9.31
N VAL A 186 -9.52 -13.15 9.13
CA VAL A 186 -10.17 -12.83 7.86
C VAL A 186 -9.27 -11.95 7.00
N ALA A 187 -9.12 -12.33 5.74
CA ALA A 187 -8.47 -11.52 4.73
C ALA A 187 -9.52 -10.87 3.81
N TYR A 188 -9.46 -9.55 3.72
CA TYR A 188 -10.28 -8.70 2.88
C TYR A 188 -9.48 -8.32 1.66
N MET A 189 -9.80 -8.92 0.52
CA MET A 189 -8.98 -8.87 -0.69
C MET A 189 -9.76 -8.25 -1.83
N ASN A 190 -9.09 -7.61 -2.76
CA ASN A 190 -9.74 -7.28 -4.02
C ASN A 190 -9.37 -8.27 -5.12
N GLY A 191 -10.28 -8.45 -6.05
CA GLY A 191 -10.10 -9.36 -7.17
C GLY A 191 -11.31 -9.39 -8.09
N THR A 192 -11.16 -10.06 -9.22
CA THR A 192 -12.25 -10.24 -10.17
C THR A 192 -13.16 -11.37 -9.73
N ALA A 193 -14.47 -11.20 -9.85
CA ALA A 193 -15.46 -12.24 -9.67
C ALA A 193 -16.36 -12.40 -10.91
N PRO A 194 -16.84 -13.61 -11.22
CA PRO A 194 -17.66 -13.86 -12.40
C PRO A 194 -18.95 -13.06 -12.41
N GLY A 195 -19.27 -12.45 -13.55
CA GLY A 195 -20.51 -11.71 -13.77
C GLY A 195 -20.60 -10.33 -13.13
N TRP A 196 -19.68 -9.98 -12.22
CA TRP A 196 -19.65 -8.65 -11.64
C TRP A 196 -19.22 -7.60 -12.67
N ARG A 197 -19.94 -6.47 -12.67
CA ARG A 197 -19.76 -5.39 -13.63
C ARG A 197 -18.64 -4.40 -13.28
N VAL A 198 -17.70 -4.81 -12.44
CA VAL A 198 -16.57 -4.03 -11.92
C VAL A 198 -15.29 -4.87 -11.98
N THR A 199 -14.14 -4.24 -12.21
CA THR A 199 -12.87 -4.97 -12.36
C THR A 199 -12.40 -5.63 -11.08
N ARG A 200 -12.67 -4.99 -9.94
CA ARG A 200 -12.27 -5.45 -8.60
C ARG A 200 -13.45 -5.35 -7.64
N VAL A 201 -13.85 -6.49 -7.12
CA VAL A 201 -14.78 -6.60 -5.99
C VAL A 201 -14.00 -6.80 -4.71
N LEU A 202 -14.63 -6.58 -3.57
CA LEU A 202 -14.13 -7.05 -2.28
C LEU A 202 -14.42 -8.54 -2.16
N GLN A 203 -13.39 -9.33 -1.82
CA GLN A 203 -13.49 -10.75 -1.55
C GLN A 203 -13.05 -11.02 -0.11
N ALA A 204 -13.89 -11.64 0.69
CA ALA A 204 -13.54 -12.05 2.04
C ALA A 204 -13.20 -13.55 2.08
N TYR A 205 -12.11 -13.87 2.75
CA TYR A 205 -11.66 -15.24 3.00
C TYR A 205 -11.38 -15.45 4.48
N ASP A 206 -11.85 -16.55 5.05
CA ASP A 206 -11.37 -17.07 6.33
C ASP A 206 -10.01 -17.75 6.08
N VAL A 207 -8.96 -17.18 6.64
CA VAL A 207 -7.56 -17.62 6.60
C VAL A 207 -7.07 -17.91 8.03
N SER A 208 -7.99 -18.28 8.93
CA SER A 208 -7.65 -18.76 10.28
C SER A 208 -6.79 -20.02 10.23
N ASP A 209 -6.98 -20.85 9.20
CA ASP A 209 -6.04 -21.87 8.75
C ASP A 209 -5.38 -21.36 7.45
N PRO A 210 -4.13 -20.86 7.53
CA PRO A 210 -3.46 -20.30 6.36
C PRO A 210 -3.21 -21.28 5.22
N VAL A 211 -3.29 -22.58 5.49
CA VAL A 211 -3.08 -23.64 4.49
C VAL A 211 -4.38 -24.02 3.77
N HIS A 212 -5.53 -23.77 4.40
CA HIS A 212 -6.86 -24.09 3.87
C HIS A 212 -7.78 -22.86 3.90
N PRO A 213 -7.50 -21.81 3.11
CA PRO A 213 -8.33 -20.61 3.07
C PRO A 213 -9.73 -20.91 2.53
N LEU A 214 -10.75 -20.35 3.18
CA LEU A 214 -12.16 -20.55 2.82
C LEU A 214 -12.78 -19.24 2.33
N HIS A 215 -13.37 -19.25 1.14
CA HIS A 215 -14.12 -18.12 0.62
C HIS A 215 -15.38 -17.86 1.44
N ILE A 216 -15.64 -16.60 1.83
CA ILE A 216 -16.83 -16.17 2.55
C ILE A 216 -17.83 -15.55 1.57
N ARG A 217 -17.43 -14.46 0.90
CA ARG A 217 -18.29 -13.77 -0.08
C ARG A 217 -17.53 -12.82 -1.00
N ASP A 218 -18.15 -12.50 -2.12
CA ASP A 218 -17.82 -11.38 -2.99
C ASP A 218 -18.77 -10.21 -2.71
N PHE A 219 -18.29 -8.96 -2.85
CA PHE A 219 -19.05 -7.76 -2.56
C PHE A 219 -18.55 -6.56 -3.35
N ALA A 220 -19.49 -5.70 -3.79
CA ALA A 220 -19.19 -4.39 -4.36
C ALA A 220 -20.38 -3.44 -4.14
N LEU A 221 -20.32 -2.24 -4.70
CA LEU A 221 -21.41 -1.29 -4.70
C LEU A 221 -22.64 -1.85 -5.43
N GLU A 222 -23.81 -1.47 -4.95
CA GLU A 222 -25.09 -1.77 -5.62
C GLU A 222 -25.08 -1.26 -7.07
N GLY A 223 -25.66 -2.04 -8.00
CA GLY A 223 -25.66 -1.77 -9.43
C GLY A 223 -24.48 -2.38 -10.19
N TYR A 224 -23.55 -3.01 -9.48
CA TYR A 224 -22.40 -3.73 -10.06
C TYR A 224 -22.48 -5.27 -9.89
N GLU A 225 -23.53 -5.77 -9.27
CA GLU A 225 -23.80 -7.19 -9.11
C GLU A 225 -24.05 -7.91 -10.45
N PRO A 226 -23.91 -9.24 -10.52
CA PRO A 226 -23.99 -10.01 -11.77
C PRO A 226 -25.25 -9.81 -12.59
N ASP A 227 -26.39 -9.70 -11.94
CA ASP A 227 -27.68 -9.58 -12.63
C ASP A 227 -28.20 -8.12 -12.72
N ALA A 228 -27.35 -7.14 -12.40
CA ALA A 228 -27.73 -5.74 -12.49
C ALA A 228 -28.03 -5.35 -13.94
N ALA A 229 -29.21 -4.76 -14.15
CA ALA A 229 -29.68 -4.31 -15.44
C ALA A 229 -29.56 -2.78 -15.59
N GLY A 230 -29.48 -2.31 -16.84
CA GLY A 230 -29.45 -0.87 -17.15
C GLY A 230 -28.04 -0.25 -17.17
N PRO A 231 -27.95 1.08 -17.13
CA PRO A 231 -26.67 1.78 -17.13
C PRO A 231 -25.88 1.52 -15.85
N TYR A 232 -24.57 1.80 -15.88
CA TYR A 232 -23.77 1.83 -14.67
C TYR A 232 -24.25 2.95 -13.74
N PRO A 233 -24.08 2.77 -12.41
CA PRO A 233 -24.33 3.86 -11.46
C PRO A 233 -23.46 5.10 -11.75
N ASP A 234 -23.96 6.27 -11.37
CA ASP A 234 -23.21 7.52 -11.42
C ASP A 234 -22.83 7.93 -9.98
N PRO A 235 -21.55 8.15 -9.69
CA PRO A 235 -20.40 8.00 -10.58
C PRO A 235 -20.09 6.53 -10.91
N GLU A 236 -19.58 6.31 -12.12
CA GLU A 236 -19.16 5.00 -12.56
C GLU A 236 -17.81 4.64 -11.98
N VAL A 237 -17.75 3.52 -11.22
CA VAL A 237 -16.49 3.05 -10.65
C VAL A 237 -15.88 1.90 -11.45
N ALA A 238 -14.55 1.95 -11.62
CA ALA A 238 -13.80 0.86 -12.23
C ALA A 238 -13.61 -0.32 -11.26
N GLY A 239 -13.40 -0.04 -9.97
CA GLY A 239 -13.22 -1.07 -8.96
C GLY A 239 -12.75 -0.57 -7.61
N LEU A 240 -12.81 -1.47 -6.64
CA LEU A 240 -12.24 -1.28 -5.31
C LEU A 240 -10.72 -1.14 -5.41
N HIS A 241 -10.15 -0.15 -4.71
CA HIS A 241 -8.71 -0.01 -4.63
C HIS A 241 -8.13 -0.65 -3.36
N GLN A 242 -8.55 -0.21 -2.17
CA GLN A 242 -8.04 -0.76 -0.92
C GLN A 242 -9.15 -0.84 0.13
N PRO A 243 -9.38 -2.01 0.75
CA PRO A 243 -10.15 -2.12 1.97
C PRO A 243 -9.29 -1.69 3.16
N PHE A 244 -9.89 -1.00 4.12
CA PHE A 244 -9.28 -0.67 5.41
C PHE A 244 -10.24 -1.06 6.53
N VAL A 245 -9.85 -2.02 7.38
CA VAL A 245 -10.71 -2.58 8.42
C VAL A 245 -10.13 -2.28 9.78
N VAL A 246 -10.93 -1.68 10.65
CA VAL A 246 -10.58 -1.39 12.05
C VAL A 246 -11.78 -1.67 12.95
N GLY A 247 -11.63 -2.63 13.85
CA GLY A 247 -12.74 -3.06 14.71
C GLY A 247 -13.93 -3.54 13.87
N ASN A 248 -15.12 -3.04 14.18
CA ASN A 248 -16.33 -3.36 13.44
C ASN A 248 -16.63 -2.36 12.30
N ARG A 249 -15.61 -1.78 11.71
CA ARG A 249 -15.77 -0.85 10.58
C ARG A 249 -14.83 -1.19 9.44
N MET A 250 -15.36 -1.04 8.23
CA MET A 250 -14.63 -1.22 7.00
C MET A 250 -14.82 0.01 6.11
N TYR A 251 -13.71 0.55 5.63
CA TYR A 251 -13.65 1.72 4.75
C TYR A 251 -13.15 1.27 3.39
N LEU A 252 -13.97 1.45 2.37
CA LEU A 252 -13.72 1.00 1.01
C LEU A 252 -13.55 2.20 0.10
N GLY A 253 -12.40 2.30 -0.54
CA GLY A 253 -12.13 3.31 -1.57
C GLY A 253 -12.28 2.72 -2.97
N TYR A 254 -13.12 3.33 -3.77
CA TYR A 254 -13.33 2.96 -5.17
C TYR A 254 -12.84 4.09 -6.08
N ASN A 255 -12.22 3.75 -7.18
CA ASN A 255 -11.56 4.65 -8.13
C ASN A 255 -10.46 5.50 -7.48
N SER A 256 -9.22 5.25 -7.83
CA SER A 256 -8.07 5.89 -7.19
C SER A 256 -7.85 7.35 -7.60
N GLY A 257 -8.11 7.71 -8.87
CA GLY A 257 -7.77 9.01 -9.42
C GLY A 257 -8.97 9.90 -9.80
N ASP A 258 -10.09 9.33 -10.21
CA ASP A 258 -11.27 10.06 -10.70
C ASP A 258 -12.56 9.48 -10.15
N ASP A 259 -13.59 10.32 -9.99
CA ASP A 259 -14.97 9.92 -9.69
C ASP A 259 -15.04 8.88 -8.55
N GLY A 260 -14.32 9.17 -7.45
CA GLY A 260 -14.14 8.26 -6.33
C GLY A 260 -15.40 8.07 -5.51
N VAL A 261 -15.55 6.87 -4.94
CA VAL A 261 -16.61 6.58 -3.98
C VAL A 261 -15.99 6.03 -2.71
N LEU A 262 -16.35 6.64 -1.58
CA LEU A 262 -16.09 6.11 -0.25
C LEU A 262 -17.32 5.35 0.23
N GLN A 263 -17.13 4.09 0.66
CA GLN A 263 -18.19 3.32 1.31
C GLN A 263 -17.74 2.90 2.71
N ILE A 264 -18.60 3.11 3.70
CA ILE A 264 -18.39 2.68 5.09
C ILE A 264 -19.34 1.53 5.37
N LEU A 265 -18.79 0.39 5.84
CA LEU A 265 -19.57 -0.79 6.17
C LEU A 265 -19.43 -1.17 7.65
N ASP A 266 -20.48 -1.79 8.17
CA ASP A 266 -20.45 -2.60 9.38
C ASP A 266 -19.85 -3.96 9.04
N THR A 267 -18.71 -4.29 9.64
CA THR A 267 -17.94 -5.50 9.33
C THR A 267 -18.66 -6.77 9.78
N ASP A 268 -19.36 -6.75 10.94
CA ASP A 268 -20.12 -7.90 11.40
C ASP A 268 -21.29 -8.20 10.48
N LYS A 269 -22.04 -7.17 10.06
CA LYS A 269 -23.11 -7.35 9.09
C LYS A 269 -22.57 -7.84 7.74
N PHE A 270 -21.41 -7.35 7.32
CA PHE A 270 -20.76 -7.82 6.11
C PHE A 270 -20.41 -9.31 6.19
N LEU A 271 -19.79 -9.75 7.29
CA LEU A 271 -19.34 -11.13 7.46
C LEU A 271 -20.47 -12.13 7.69
N HIS A 272 -21.58 -11.70 8.31
CA HIS A 272 -22.65 -12.60 8.69
C HIS A 272 -23.88 -12.52 7.77
N GLY A 273 -24.01 -11.43 6.99
CA GLY A 273 -25.13 -11.17 6.10
C GLY A 273 -26.45 -10.92 6.85
N ASP A 274 -27.52 -10.59 6.10
CA ASP A 274 -28.84 -10.36 6.68
C ASP A 274 -29.43 -11.70 7.18
N PRO A 275 -29.73 -11.85 8.50
CA PRO A 275 -30.29 -13.08 9.05
C PRO A 275 -31.69 -13.40 8.51
N GLN A 276 -32.39 -12.44 7.90
CA GLN A 276 -33.71 -12.64 7.31
C GLN A 276 -33.64 -12.98 5.81
N ALA A 277 -32.51 -12.81 5.16
CA ALA A 277 -32.36 -13.16 3.76
C ALA A 277 -32.30 -14.70 3.60
N ARG A 278 -32.97 -15.20 2.55
CA ARG A 278 -32.95 -16.63 2.22
C ARG A 278 -31.54 -17.12 1.90
N ASP A 279 -30.80 -16.34 1.14
CA ASP A 279 -29.38 -16.50 0.88
C ASP A 279 -28.68 -15.21 1.31
N LYS A 280 -27.92 -15.29 2.40
CA LYS A 280 -27.31 -14.14 3.06
C LYS A 280 -26.23 -13.45 2.21
N PHE A 281 -25.65 -14.18 1.27
CA PHE A 281 -24.53 -13.73 0.48
C PHE A 281 -24.83 -13.62 -1.02
N ALA A 282 -26.06 -13.93 -1.42
CA ALA A 282 -26.49 -13.65 -2.79
C ALA A 282 -26.26 -12.17 -3.12
N PRO A 283 -25.67 -11.85 -4.27
CA PRO A 283 -25.35 -10.45 -4.63
C PRO A 283 -26.62 -9.72 -5.11
N THR A 284 -27.56 -9.50 -4.20
CA THR A 284 -28.79 -8.72 -4.46
C THR A 284 -28.63 -7.31 -3.94
N PRO A 285 -29.32 -6.30 -4.49
CA PRO A 285 -29.29 -4.93 -3.97
C PRO A 285 -29.53 -4.84 -2.46
N ALA A 286 -30.50 -5.61 -1.93
CA ALA A 286 -30.80 -5.64 -0.50
C ALA A 286 -29.61 -6.17 0.34
N ASN A 287 -28.97 -7.25 -0.09
CA ASN A 287 -27.81 -7.82 0.62
C ASN A 287 -26.54 -6.97 0.49
N LEU A 288 -26.42 -6.17 -0.57
CA LEU A 288 -25.32 -5.22 -0.74
C LEU A 288 -25.56 -3.96 0.10
N ALA A 289 -26.81 -3.51 0.23
CA ALA A 289 -27.16 -2.39 1.10
C ALA A 289 -27.11 -2.73 2.60
N TYR A 290 -27.30 -4.00 2.98
CA TYR A 290 -27.44 -4.41 4.39
C TYR A 290 -26.28 -4.02 5.30
N PRO A 291 -25.00 -4.21 4.94
CA PRO A 291 -23.87 -3.79 5.78
C PRO A 291 -23.52 -2.31 5.63
N GLN A 292 -24.10 -1.58 4.67
CA GLN A 292 -23.71 -0.20 4.40
C GLN A 292 -24.17 0.75 5.50
N ILE A 293 -23.25 1.53 6.05
CA ILE A 293 -23.50 2.62 6.99
C ILE A 293 -23.63 3.93 6.21
N ALA A 294 -22.66 4.19 5.33
CA ALA A 294 -22.62 5.38 4.50
C ALA A 294 -21.99 5.13 3.13
N ARG A 295 -22.35 6.00 2.20
CA ARG A 295 -21.67 6.18 0.92
C ARG A 295 -21.47 7.67 0.68
N LEU A 296 -20.28 8.07 0.27
CA LEU A 296 -19.96 9.42 -0.14
C LEU A 296 -19.36 9.38 -1.55
N ASP A 297 -20.05 9.99 -2.51
CA ASP A 297 -19.58 10.14 -3.86
C ASP A 297 -18.76 11.42 -3.95
N PHE A 298 -17.48 11.29 -4.38
CA PHE A 298 -16.61 12.43 -4.56
C PHE A 298 -16.91 13.12 -5.90
N PRO A 299 -16.75 14.45 -5.98
CA PRO A 299 -16.89 15.16 -7.22
C PRO A 299 -15.91 14.65 -8.28
N ARG A 300 -16.28 14.83 -9.54
CA ARG A 300 -15.44 14.51 -10.68
C ARG A 300 -14.00 15.02 -10.48
N PHE A 301 -13.01 14.23 -10.88
CA PHE A 301 -11.57 14.46 -10.70
C PHE A 301 -11.00 14.21 -9.30
N TRP A 302 -11.78 13.68 -8.36
CA TRP A 302 -11.31 13.32 -7.03
C TRP A 302 -11.50 11.84 -6.79
N GLY A 303 -10.41 11.10 -6.62
CA GLY A 303 -10.42 9.67 -6.36
C GLY A 303 -10.42 9.32 -4.87
N VAL A 304 -10.76 8.08 -4.56
CA VAL A 304 -10.63 7.50 -3.22
C VAL A 304 -9.72 6.27 -3.31
N HIS A 305 -8.41 6.51 -3.12
CA HIS A 305 -7.40 5.47 -3.19
C HIS A 305 -7.28 4.69 -1.88
N THR A 306 -7.10 5.40 -0.77
CA THR A 306 -6.93 4.82 0.58
C THR A 306 -7.72 5.64 1.58
N ALA A 307 -8.42 4.97 2.50
CA ALA A 307 -9.22 5.60 3.56
C ALA A 307 -8.85 5.00 4.91
N LYS A 308 -8.17 5.78 5.79
CA LYS A 308 -7.66 5.35 7.10
C LYS A 308 -8.34 6.13 8.23
N PRO A 309 -9.10 5.48 9.13
CA PRO A 309 -9.74 6.17 10.25
C PRO A 309 -8.76 6.51 11.37
N ILE A 310 -9.06 7.58 12.08
CA ILE A 310 -8.40 8.01 13.32
C ILE A 310 -9.49 8.29 14.35
N TYR A 311 -9.69 7.37 15.26
CA TYR A 311 -10.75 7.47 16.27
C TYR A 311 -10.32 8.25 17.50
N GLY A 312 -11.28 8.93 18.15
CA GLY A 312 -11.11 9.67 19.39
C GLY A 312 -10.02 10.75 19.24
N PHE A 313 -10.07 11.53 18.18
CA PHE A 313 -9.13 12.62 17.91
C PHE A 313 -9.50 13.83 18.79
N GLU A 314 -8.60 14.25 19.67
CA GLU A 314 -8.78 15.43 20.49
C GLU A 314 -8.46 16.68 19.65
N ILE A 315 -9.45 17.54 19.45
CA ILE A 315 -9.25 18.84 18.79
C ILE A 315 -8.81 19.83 19.86
N ALA A 316 -7.58 20.35 19.71
CA ALA A 316 -6.98 21.23 20.68
C ALA A 316 -7.76 22.53 20.87
N ASP A 317 -7.65 23.08 22.05
CA ASP A 317 -7.80 24.44 22.59
C ASP A 317 -8.98 25.35 22.17
N TYR A 318 -9.61 25.20 21.02
CA TYR A 318 -10.74 26.02 20.60
C TYR A 318 -12.03 25.24 20.32
N ALA A 319 -11.96 23.93 20.43
CA ALA A 319 -13.14 23.10 20.40
C ALA A 319 -13.58 22.79 21.84
N ASP A 320 -14.03 23.81 22.54
CA ASP A 320 -14.77 23.62 23.79
C ASP A 320 -16.15 23.06 23.40
N ASP A 321 -16.13 21.86 22.82
CA ASP A 321 -17.33 21.12 22.53
C ASP A 321 -17.92 20.68 23.85
N ARG A 322 -19.09 21.17 24.14
CA ARG A 322 -19.75 20.92 25.43
C ARG A 322 -20.12 19.45 25.60
N ASP A 323 -20.33 18.76 24.49
CA ASP A 323 -20.89 17.43 24.51
C ASP A 323 -19.78 16.37 24.33
N GLU A 324 -18.80 16.62 23.44
CA GLU A 324 -17.70 15.68 23.17
C GLU A 324 -16.41 16.41 22.77
N ARG A 325 -15.31 16.08 23.47
CA ARG A 325 -13.99 16.66 23.19
C ARG A 325 -13.26 16.01 22.01
N THR A 326 -13.81 14.92 21.54
CA THR A 326 -13.16 14.11 20.49
C THR A 326 -14.00 14.06 19.23
N ARG A 327 -13.33 13.89 18.12
CA ARG A 327 -13.92 13.60 16.81
C ARG A 327 -13.33 12.32 16.26
N ASP A 328 -14.08 11.62 15.46
CA ASP A 328 -13.57 10.55 14.64
C ASP A 328 -13.29 11.09 13.26
N LEU A 329 -12.06 10.92 12.81
CA LEU A 329 -11.61 11.44 11.53
C LEU A 329 -11.30 10.31 10.56
N LEU A 330 -11.39 10.61 9.26
CA LEU A 330 -10.99 9.71 8.18
C LEU A 330 -10.02 10.45 7.26
N LEU A 331 -8.83 9.91 7.11
CA LEU A 331 -7.87 10.35 6.09
C LEU A 331 -8.22 9.64 4.78
N VAL A 332 -8.41 10.39 3.72
CA VAL A 332 -8.64 9.87 2.37
C VAL A 332 -7.59 10.43 1.43
N SER A 333 -6.88 9.57 0.72
CA SER A 333 -5.93 9.97 -0.31
C SER A 333 -6.50 9.67 -1.69
N SER A 334 -6.41 10.62 -2.62
CA SER A 334 -6.50 10.32 -4.05
C SER A 334 -5.15 9.80 -4.56
N GLU A 335 -5.12 9.21 -5.74
CA GLU A 335 -3.90 8.86 -6.46
C GLU A 335 -3.80 9.64 -7.77
N THR A 336 -2.71 10.38 -7.94
CA THR A 336 -2.41 10.99 -9.23
C THR A 336 -1.98 9.94 -10.24
N GLU A 337 -2.74 9.74 -11.29
CA GLU A 337 -2.48 8.70 -12.30
C GLU A 337 -1.74 9.22 -13.54
N THR A 338 -1.75 10.52 -13.78
CA THR A 338 -1.12 11.14 -14.95
C THR A 338 0.24 11.74 -14.65
N PHE A 339 1.09 11.78 -15.68
CA PHE A 339 2.42 12.42 -15.59
C PHE A 339 2.33 13.94 -15.82
N ARG A 340 3.25 14.68 -15.20
CA ARG A 340 3.48 16.10 -15.46
C ARG A 340 2.21 16.96 -15.33
N CYS A 341 1.40 16.70 -14.31
CA CYS A 341 0.20 17.48 -13.99
C CYS A 341 -0.82 17.59 -15.15
N GLN A 342 -0.95 16.56 -15.94
CA GLN A 342 -1.94 16.54 -17.04
C GLN A 342 -3.37 16.24 -16.60
N SER A 343 -3.56 15.89 -15.33
CA SER A 343 -4.88 15.77 -14.70
C SER A 343 -5.09 16.85 -13.66
N SER A 344 -6.29 16.93 -13.11
CA SER A 344 -6.56 17.70 -11.90
C SER A 344 -5.64 17.28 -10.77
N ARG A 345 -5.38 18.20 -9.85
CA ARG A 345 -4.51 17.91 -8.70
C ARG A 345 -5.26 17.04 -7.71
N ASP A 346 -4.69 15.90 -7.44
CA ASP A 346 -5.11 15.04 -6.34
C ASP A 346 -4.61 15.59 -5.00
N VAL A 347 -5.35 15.27 -3.94
CA VAL A 347 -5.08 15.75 -2.59
C VAL A 347 -5.29 14.64 -1.56
N MET A 348 -4.81 14.86 -0.34
CA MET A 348 -5.28 14.15 0.83
C MET A 348 -6.43 14.95 1.44
N PHE A 349 -7.57 14.29 1.69
CA PHE A 349 -8.70 14.84 2.43
C PHE A 349 -8.64 14.41 3.88
N ILE A 350 -9.16 15.26 4.78
CA ILE A 350 -9.54 14.90 6.13
C ILE A 350 -11.05 15.06 6.23
N LEU A 351 -11.73 13.99 6.59
CA LEU A 351 -13.17 13.96 6.81
C LEU A 351 -13.47 13.83 8.30
N ASP A 352 -14.50 14.49 8.77
CA ASP A 352 -15.14 14.21 10.07
C ASP A 352 -16.14 13.07 9.83
N ILE A 353 -15.98 11.98 10.58
CA ILE A 353 -16.85 10.79 10.58
C ILE A 353 -17.44 10.53 11.96
N THR A 354 -17.48 11.52 12.86
CA THR A 354 -18.10 11.40 14.17
C THR A 354 -19.56 10.97 14.06
N ASP A 355 -20.28 11.49 13.06
CA ASP A 355 -21.48 10.85 12.54
C ASP A 355 -21.14 10.06 11.27
N GLU A 356 -20.90 8.76 11.43
CA GLU A 356 -20.50 7.87 10.34
C GLU A 356 -21.46 7.85 9.15
N ARG A 357 -22.75 8.22 9.37
CA ARG A 357 -23.77 8.27 8.32
C ARG A 357 -23.66 9.49 7.43
N HIS A 358 -22.97 10.51 7.92
CA HIS A 358 -22.81 11.80 7.23
C HIS A 358 -21.35 12.25 7.21
N PRO A 359 -20.45 11.49 6.54
CA PRO A 359 -19.05 11.89 6.43
C PRO A 359 -18.92 13.27 5.81
N LEU A 360 -18.16 14.17 6.45
CA LEU A 360 -18.01 15.55 6.02
C LEU A 360 -16.52 15.87 5.76
N PRO A 361 -16.09 16.18 4.53
CA PRO A 361 -14.77 16.74 4.28
C PRO A 361 -14.59 18.08 5.00
N ILE A 362 -13.57 18.17 5.88
CA ILE A 362 -13.30 19.38 6.68
C ILE A 362 -12.04 20.12 6.23
N SER A 363 -11.11 19.43 5.59
CA SER A 363 -9.90 20.04 5.06
C SER A 363 -9.23 19.17 4.00
N THR A 364 -8.25 19.75 3.31
CA THR A 364 -7.39 19.06 2.36
C THR A 364 -5.93 19.42 2.58
N PHE A 365 -5.03 18.51 2.21
CA PHE A 365 -3.60 18.81 2.13
C PHE A 365 -3.08 18.52 0.72
N GLN A 366 -2.29 19.46 0.20
CA GLN A 366 -1.56 19.31 -1.05
C GLN A 366 -0.18 19.98 -0.95
N VAL A 367 0.80 19.43 -1.64
CA VAL A 367 2.11 20.04 -1.79
C VAL A 367 2.00 21.13 -2.86
N PRO A 368 2.44 22.38 -2.59
CA PRO A 368 2.53 23.41 -3.61
C PRO A 368 3.49 22.96 -4.72
N GLU A 369 3.15 23.24 -5.98
CA GLU A 369 4.04 22.91 -7.10
C GLU A 369 5.34 23.71 -7.02
N GLU A 370 5.22 25.01 -6.77
CA GLU A 370 6.36 25.88 -6.51
C GLU A 370 6.72 25.89 -4.99
N PRO A 371 7.98 26.00 -4.64
CA PRO A 371 9.15 26.24 -5.50
C PRO A 371 9.76 24.99 -6.16
N GLY A 372 9.14 23.82 -6.05
CA GLY A 372 9.74 22.54 -6.43
C GLY A 372 9.74 22.25 -7.93
N ASP A 373 9.02 23.01 -8.74
CA ASP A 373 8.83 22.78 -10.18
C ASP A 373 8.44 21.34 -10.50
N PHE A 374 7.55 20.78 -9.67
CA PHE A 374 7.25 19.36 -9.68
C PHE A 374 6.57 18.90 -10.97
N CYS A 375 5.76 19.76 -11.59
CA CYS A 375 5.11 19.42 -12.86
C CYS A 375 6.12 19.23 -14.02
N HIS A 376 7.28 19.90 -13.97
CA HIS A 376 8.32 19.78 -15.00
C HIS A 376 9.44 18.79 -14.67
N ARG A 377 9.52 18.27 -13.45
CA ARG A 377 10.53 17.27 -13.07
C ARG A 377 10.38 15.93 -13.80
N GLY A 378 9.19 15.62 -14.29
CA GLY A 378 8.82 14.34 -14.86
C GLY A 378 8.10 13.44 -13.87
N GLY A 379 7.53 12.35 -14.35
CA GLY A 379 6.72 11.44 -13.54
C GLY A 379 5.41 12.06 -13.06
N ARG A 380 4.80 11.44 -12.05
CA ARG A 380 3.57 11.89 -11.40
C ARG A 380 3.89 12.89 -10.30
N PHE A 381 3.04 13.89 -10.13
CA PHE A 381 3.08 14.83 -9.01
C PHE A 381 1.73 14.84 -8.30
N GLY A 382 1.68 14.34 -7.09
CA GLY A 382 0.47 14.22 -6.28
C GLY A 382 0.64 13.17 -5.19
N PRO A 383 -0.34 13.01 -4.30
CA PRO A 383 -0.32 11.96 -3.30
C PRO A 383 -0.51 10.59 -3.94
N HIS A 384 -0.10 9.54 -3.21
CA HIS A 384 -0.44 8.16 -3.51
C HIS A 384 -1.06 7.49 -2.29
N SER A 385 -0.30 7.31 -1.21
CA SER A 385 -0.84 6.72 0.01
C SER A 385 -0.10 7.22 1.25
N PHE A 386 -0.73 7.07 2.39
CA PHE A 386 -0.10 7.29 3.69
C PHE A 386 0.30 5.95 4.33
N ALA A 387 1.06 6.02 5.42
CA ALA A 387 1.45 4.84 6.18
C ALA A 387 0.22 4.11 6.72
N ASP A 388 0.08 2.82 6.35
CA ASP A 388 -1.05 1.98 6.79
C ASP A 388 -0.94 1.64 8.29
N ALA A 389 0.29 1.46 8.80
CA ALA A 389 0.52 1.13 10.20
C ALA A 389 0.05 2.25 11.13
N TYR A 390 -0.58 1.84 12.24
CA TYR A 390 -0.81 2.72 13.38
C TYR A 390 0.44 2.77 14.25
N HIS A 391 0.78 3.97 14.73
CA HIS A 391 1.93 4.18 15.60
C HIS A 391 1.63 5.25 16.65
N PRO A 392 1.73 4.96 17.97
CA PRO A 392 1.28 5.86 19.04
C PRO A 392 2.01 7.22 19.08
N LYS A 393 3.18 7.33 18.44
CA LYS A 393 3.92 8.59 18.34
C LYS A 393 3.46 9.46 17.16
N PHE A 394 2.83 8.86 16.15
CA PHE A 394 2.37 9.54 14.95
C PHE A 394 0.86 9.75 14.96
N ASP A 395 0.09 8.74 15.37
CA ASP A 395 -1.37 8.79 15.35
C ASP A 395 -1.91 10.02 16.08
N LYS A 396 -2.92 10.65 15.51
CA LYS A 396 -3.54 11.90 15.97
C LYS A 396 -2.62 13.13 15.99
N LYS A 397 -1.41 13.04 15.42
CA LYS A 397 -0.46 14.15 15.35
C LYS A 397 0.10 14.34 13.95
N LEU A 398 0.61 13.28 13.36
CA LEU A 398 1.37 13.32 12.12
C LEU A 398 0.86 12.27 11.13
N VAL A 399 0.72 12.66 9.87
CA VAL A 399 0.48 11.76 8.74
C VAL A 399 1.74 11.70 7.90
N VAL A 400 2.24 10.49 7.64
CA VAL A 400 3.34 10.26 6.71
C VAL A 400 2.75 9.86 5.37
N LEU A 401 3.04 10.64 4.34
CA LEU A 401 2.43 10.56 3.01
C LEU A 401 3.48 10.37 1.93
N ALA A 402 3.28 9.39 1.05
CA ALA A 402 4.02 9.26 -0.20
C ALA A 402 3.43 10.21 -1.25
N TYR A 403 4.28 11.00 -1.90
CA TYR A 403 3.86 12.06 -2.82
C TYR A 403 4.65 12.03 -4.15
N PHE A 404 4.70 10.88 -4.79
CA PHE A 404 5.41 10.60 -6.05
C PHE A 404 6.73 11.38 -6.21
N ASN A 405 6.86 12.27 -7.22
CA ASN A 405 8.11 12.99 -7.48
C ASN A 405 8.43 14.10 -6.45
N ALA A 406 7.51 14.35 -5.53
CA ALA A 406 7.75 15.20 -4.37
C ALA A 406 8.22 14.43 -3.12
N GLY A 407 8.41 13.12 -3.20
CA GLY A 407 9.01 12.31 -2.14
C GLY A 407 8.09 11.99 -0.98
N VAL A 408 8.66 11.92 0.22
CA VAL A 408 7.93 11.70 1.48
C VAL A 408 7.55 13.05 2.09
N ARG A 409 6.30 13.16 2.54
CA ARG A 409 5.78 14.32 3.26
C ARG A 409 5.28 13.90 4.64
N VAL A 410 5.50 14.75 5.64
CA VAL A 410 4.94 14.58 6.97
C VAL A 410 4.10 15.79 7.32
N VAL A 411 2.84 15.54 7.60
CA VAL A 411 1.80 16.56 7.79
C VAL A 411 1.36 16.55 9.24
N ASP A 412 1.46 17.69 9.91
CA ASP A 412 0.90 17.94 11.23
C ASP A 412 -0.62 18.12 11.09
N ILE A 413 -1.38 17.22 11.70
CA ILE A 413 -2.83 17.22 11.69
C ILE A 413 -3.44 17.52 13.06
N ARG A 414 -2.65 17.95 14.06
CA ARG A 414 -3.16 18.29 15.39
C ARG A 414 -4.23 19.38 15.33
N ASN A 415 -4.19 20.22 14.33
CA ASN A 415 -5.32 21.01 13.88
C ASN A 415 -5.82 20.41 12.56
N PRO A 416 -6.86 19.56 12.59
CA PRO A 416 -7.31 18.86 11.40
C PRO A 416 -7.99 19.79 10.36
N PHE A 417 -8.35 21.00 10.75
CA PHE A 417 -8.92 22.00 9.84
C PHE A 417 -7.84 22.74 9.01
N VAL A 418 -6.59 22.73 9.49
CA VAL A 418 -5.45 23.39 8.82
C VAL A 418 -4.23 22.47 8.88
N PRO A 419 -4.20 21.36 8.10
CA PRO A 419 -3.06 20.47 8.06
C PRO A 419 -1.82 21.19 7.48
N VAL A 420 -0.65 20.98 8.11
CA VAL A 420 0.59 21.70 7.75
C VAL A 420 1.75 20.74 7.53
N GLU A 421 2.48 20.88 6.42
CA GLU A 421 3.74 20.15 6.24
C GLU A 421 4.77 20.57 7.29
N VAL A 422 5.33 19.58 8.00
CA VAL A 422 6.35 19.80 9.04
C VAL A 422 7.67 19.10 8.73
N ALA A 423 7.66 18.11 7.83
CA ALA A 423 8.88 17.46 7.37
C ALA A 423 8.72 16.95 5.94
N ARG A 424 9.84 16.85 5.24
CA ARG A 424 9.90 16.24 3.90
C ARG A 424 11.25 15.60 3.63
N PHE A 425 11.22 14.62 2.73
CA PHE A 425 12.41 13.99 2.17
C PHE A 425 12.15 13.64 0.71
N ILE A 426 12.96 14.18 -0.19
CA ILE A 426 12.90 13.88 -1.63
C ILE A 426 14.14 13.06 -1.98
N PRO A 427 14.01 11.77 -2.34
CA PRO A 427 15.13 10.95 -2.78
C PRO A 427 15.85 11.56 -3.99
N GLU A 428 17.15 11.31 -4.07
CA GLU A 428 17.94 11.71 -5.24
C GLU A 428 17.69 10.77 -6.42
N ILE A 429 17.82 11.32 -7.63
CA ILE A 429 17.87 10.55 -8.87
C ILE A 429 19.19 9.76 -8.89
N THR A 430 19.11 8.47 -9.18
CA THR A 430 20.26 7.56 -9.28
C THR A 430 20.46 7.09 -10.72
N ALA A 431 21.53 6.36 -10.97
CA ALA A 431 21.73 5.70 -12.27
C ALA A 431 20.63 4.68 -12.58
N ASN A 432 20.00 4.11 -11.56
CA ASN A 432 18.91 3.13 -11.66
C ASN A 432 17.54 3.77 -11.88
N THR A 433 17.40 5.10 -11.71
CA THR A 433 16.09 5.77 -11.83
C THR A 433 15.53 5.58 -13.24
N THR A 434 14.32 5.00 -13.30
CA THR A 434 13.60 4.77 -14.54
C THR A 434 13.17 6.09 -15.20
N GLU A 435 13.18 6.11 -16.49
CA GLU A 435 12.72 7.23 -17.30
C GLU A 435 11.21 7.12 -17.55
N SER A 436 10.48 8.22 -17.34
CA SER A 436 9.05 8.34 -17.67
C SER A 436 8.87 9.21 -18.90
N CYS A 437 8.14 8.73 -19.89
CA CYS A 437 7.91 9.45 -21.14
C CYS A 437 6.42 9.80 -21.27
N ILE A 438 6.15 10.97 -21.82
CA ILE A 438 4.82 11.43 -22.19
C ILE A 438 4.84 12.02 -23.60
N GLU A 439 3.67 12.12 -24.22
CA GLU A 439 3.49 12.85 -25.48
C GLU A 439 2.80 14.19 -25.21
N ILE A 440 3.46 15.28 -25.58
CA ILE A 440 2.91 16.64 -25.50
C ILE A 440 2.99 17.26 -26.88
N ALA A 441 1.86 17.70 -27.41
CA ALA A 441 1.76 18.33 -28.73
C ALA A 441 2.45 17.51 -29.88
N GLY A 442 2.36 16.16 -29.79
CA GLY A 442 2.98 15.26 -30.75
C GLY A 442 4.49 15.07 -30.58
N GLN A 443 5.07 15.58 -29.51
CA GLN A 443 6.48 15.36 -29.15
C GLN A 443 6.59 14.44 -27.94
N ARG A 444 7.46 13.43 -28.03
CA ARG A 444 7.78 12.54 -26.91
C ARG A 444 8.85 13.17 -26.04
N GLU A 445 8.50 13.48 -24.80
CA GLU A 445 9.42 13.96 -23.78
C GLU A 445 9.63 12.87 -22.71
N CYS A 446 10.91 12.57 -22.42
CA CYS A 446 11.30 11.60 -21.41
C CYS A 446 12.12 12.28 -20.32
N LYS A 447 11.79 12.00 -19.06
CA LYS A 447 12.54 12.51 -17.91
C LYS A 447 12.71 11.43 -16.85
N ARG A 448 13.86 11.45 -16.16
CA ARG A 448 14.08 10.64 -14.97
C ARG A 448 13.59 11.41 -13.75
N ALA A 449 12.69 10.80 -13.01
CA ALA A 449 12.17 11.39 -11.76
C ALA A 449 11.92 10.26 -10.76
N ILE A 450 12.20 10.55 -9.50
CA ILE A 450 11.79 9.67 -8.40
C ILE A 450 10.27 9.56 -8.37
N GLN A 451 9.77 8.44 -7.90
CA GLN A 451 8.34 8.18 -7.76
C GLN A 451 8.12 7.45 -6.43
N THR A 452 8.19 8.21 -5.33
CA THR A 452 7.91 7.66 -3.99
C THR A 452 6.51 7.09 -3.97
N ASN A 453 6.41 5.79 -3.82
CA ASN A 453 5.16 5.06 -4.03
C ASN A 453 4.40 4.85 -2.71
N ASN A 454 5.00 4.14 -1.78
CA ASN A 454 4.40 3.87 -0.49
C ASN A 454 5.38 4.13 0.64
N VAL A 455 4.82 4.38 1.80
CA VAL A 455 5.54 4.56 3.06
C VAL A 455 4.93 3.67 4.14
N ASN A 456 5.73 3.27 5.12
CA ASN A 456 5.25 2.62 6.33
C ASN A 456 6.12 2.97 7.53
N LEU A 457 5.68 2.60 8.72
CA LEU A 457 6.34 2.88 9.99
C LEU A 457 6.67 1.58 10.71
N ASP A 458 7.76 1.58 11.47
CA ASP A 458 8.01 0.54 12.45
C ASP A 458 7.80 1.07 13.88
N ASP A 459 7.86 0.18 14.85
CA ASP A 459 7.65 0.48 16.27
C ASP A 459 8.72 1.40 16.88
N ARG A 460 9.82 1.64 16.18
CA ARG A 460 10.89 2.60 16.56
C ARG A 460 10.60 4.02 16.06
N GLY A 461 9.57 4.19 15.23
CA GLY A 461 9.23 5.45 14.57
C GLY A 461 10.09 5.75 13.33
N LEU A 462 10.75 4.75 12.77
CA LEU A 462 11.44 4.87 11.50
C LEU A 462 10.43 4.78 10.35
N ILE A 463 10.67 5.56 9.30
CA ILE A 463 9.85 5.63 8.11
C ILE A 463 10.55 4.87 6.99
N TYR A 464 9.84 3.93 6.37
CA TYR A 464 10.31 3.13 5.24
C TYR A 464 9.61 3.63 3.99
N ALA A 465 10.34 4.25 3.09
CA ALA A 465 9.83 4.77 1.84
C ALA A 465 10.35 3.97 0.66
N LEU A 466 9.46 3.57 -0.23
CA LEU A 466 9.77 2.82 -1.43
C LEU A 466 9.52 3.64 -2.68
N ASP A 467 10.37 3.46 -3.66
CA ASP A 467 10.30 4.17 -4.93
C ASP A 467 10.03 3.24 -6.10
N ARG A 468 8.96 3.54 -6.87
CA ARG A 468 8.60 2.75 -8.05
C ARG A 468 9.45 3.05 -9.29
N ALA A 469 10.20 4.16 -9.26
CA ALA A 469 11.15 4.51 -10.32
C ALA A 469 12.54 3.92 -10.07
N SER A 470 12.65 2.86 -9.25
CA SER A 470 13.85 2.04 -9.06
C SER A 470 14.98 2.72 -8.29
N THR A 471 14.69 3.71 -7.44
CA THR A 471 15.70 4.25 -6.51
C THR A 471 15.84 3.41 -5.23
N GLY A 472 14.92 2.47 -4.98
CA GLY A 472 15.01 1.49 -3.91
C GLY A 472 14.27 1.86 -2.63
N LEU A 473 14.81 1.40 -1.50
CA LEU A 473 14.36 1.62 -0.13
C LEU A 473 15.12 2.78 0.50
N HIS A 474 14.38 3.70 1.09
CA HIS A 474 14.92 4.78 1.92
C HIS A 474 14.40 4.63 3.34
N ILE A 475 15.29 4.46 4.33
CA ILE A 475 14.95 4.39 5.74
C ILE A 475 15.24 5.76 6.35
N LEU A 476 14.19 6.38 6.88
CA LEU A 476 14.20 7.78 7.30
C LEU A 476 13.88 7.89 8.79
N GLU A 477 14.39 8.93 9.44
CA GLU A 477 13.94 9.31 10.77
C GLU A 477 13.57 10.80 10.83
N LEU A 478 12.63 11.13 11.71
CA LEU A 478 12.29 12.51 12.00
C LEU A 478 13.39 13.20 12.80
N THR A 479 13.59 14.48 12.49
CA THR A 479 14.49 15.38 13.22
C THR A 479 13.79 16.70 13.54
N GLY A 480 14.42 17.57 14.32
CA GLY A 480 13.91 18.91 14.62
C GLY A 480 12.46 18.90 15.09
N LYS A 481 11.68 19.88 14.61
CA LYS A 481 10.29 20.09 15.04
C LYS A 481 9.39 18.87 14.82
N ALA A 482 9.55 18.16 13.73
CA ALA A 482 8.71 16.98 13.47
C ALA A 482 8.95 15.86 14.49
N ARG A 483 10.21 15.65 14.90
CA ARG A 483 10.58 14.72 15.97
C ARG A 483 10.00 15.12 17.32
N GLU A 484 10.03 16.42 17.64
CA GLU A 484 9.43 16.95 18.86
C GLU A 484 7.92 16.73 18.90
N ILE A 485 7.20 16.98 17.79
CA ILE A 485 5.76 16.73 17.68
C ILE A 485 5.45 15.24 17.90
N ALA A 486 6.22 14.34 17.30
CA ALA A 486 6.07 12.92 17.48
C ALA A 486 6.38 12.49 18.93
N GLY A 487 7.28 13.19 19.64
CA GLY A 487 7.77 12.80 20.95
C GLY A 487 8.70 11.58 20.88
N LEU A 488 9.59 11.59 19.85
CA LEU A 488 10.62 10.58 19.62
C LEU A 488 11.98 10.96 20.20
#